data_6ca394a510f80497aab63f6f48f72344
#
_entry.id   6ca394a510f80497aab63f6f48f72344
#
_cell.length_a   1.000
_cell.length_b   1.000
_cell.length_c   1.000
_cell.angle_alpha   90.00
_cell.angle_beta   90.00
_cell.angle_gamma   90.00
#
_symmetry.space_group_name_H-M   'P 1'
#
loop_
_entity.id
_entity.type
_entity.pdbx_description
1 polymer ?
#
loop_
_entity_poly.entity_id
_entity_poly.type
_entity_poly.pdbx_seq_one_letter_code
_entity_poly.pdbx_strand_id
1 'polypeptide(L)' 'MAAKLKCATCGHEQDAPKHCNRPMQIEKVDGQDQLVCWMGADCGIAEIPRHCGAPMRAAA' A
#
# COMPACT_ATOMS: atom_id res chain seq x y z
N MET A 1 9.95 7.79 -6.72
CA MET A 1 10.25 7.14 -5.45
C MET A 1 9.45 5.85 -5.33
N ALA A 2 10.07 4.79 -4.88
CA ALA A 2 9.36 3.54 -4.67
C ALA A 2 8.55 3.62 -3.38
N ALA A 3 7.30 3.19 -3.43
CA ALA A 3 6.48 3.10 -2.24
C ALA A 3 6.85 1.82 -1.49
N LYS A 4 7.03 1.93 -0.18
CA LYS A 4 7.31 0.80 0.68
C LYS A 4 6.27 0.71 1.79
N LEU A 5 6.02 -0.51 2.22
CA LEU A 5 5.10 -0.80 3.32
C LEU A 5 5.90 -1.30 4.51
N LYS A 6 5.45 -0.92 5.70
CA LYS A 6 6.13 -1.31 6.93
C LYS A 6 5.11 -1.83 7.93
N CYS A 7 5.46 -2.93 8.59
CA CYS A 7 4.66 -3.45 9.68
C CYS A 7 4.90 -2.62 10.95
N ALA A 8 3.83 -2.06 11.51
CA ALA A 8 3.93 -1.27 12.72
C ALA A 8 4.25 -2.10 13.95
N THR A 9 4.03 -3.42 13.89
CA THR A 9 4.22 -4.30 15.05
C THR A 9 5.66 -4.81 15.12
N CYS A 10 6.21 -5.30 14.02
CA CYS A 10 7.53 -5.94 14.05
C CYS A 10 8.58 -5.20 13.22
N GLY A 11 8.20 -4.17 12.47
CA GLY A 11 9.14 -3.39 11.67
C GLY A 11 9.49 -4.01 10.31
N HIS A 12 8.85 -5.11 9.93
CA HIS A 12 9.08 -5.69 8.61
C HIS A 12 8.73 -4.70 7.51
N GLU A 13 9.59 -4.61 6.50
CA GLU A 13 9.35 -3.74 5.35
C GLU A 13 9.32 -4.55 4.06
N GLN A 14 8.46 -4.14 3.15
CA GLN A 14 8.39 -4.75 1.83
C GLN A 14 7.95 -3.72 0.81
N ASP A 15 8.25 -3.98 -0.46
CA ASP A 15 7.82 -3.08 -1.52
C ASP A 15 6.32 -3.22 -1.76
N ALA A 16 5.66 -2.09 -2.09
CA ALA A 16 4.27 -2.12 -2.49
C ALA A 16 4.11 -2.88 -3.81
N PRO A 17 2.96 -3.55 -4.02
CA PRO A 17 2.70 -4.21 -5.30
C PRO A 17 2.78 -3.22 -6.45
N LYS A 18 3.24 -3.69 -7.61
CA LYS A 18 3.31 -2.86 -8.79
C LYS A 18 2.05 -2.99 -9.62
N HIS A 19 1.64 -1.88 -10.20
CA HIS A 19 0.55 -1.83 -11.17
C HIS A 19 0.90 -0.78 -12.22
N CYS A 20 0.72 -1.11 -13.48
CA CYS A 20 1.11 -0.22 -14.58
C CYS A 20 2.59 0.18 -14.51
N ASN A 21 3.45 -0.78 -14.19
CA ASN A 21 4.91 -0.62 -14.11
C ASN A 21 5.39 0.32 -13.01
N ARG A 22 4.54 0.67 -12.04
CA ARG A 22 4.91 1.52 -10.91
C ARG A 22 4.31 1.01 -9.63
N PRO A 23 4.96 1.25 -8.48
CA PRO A 23 4.39 0.84 -7.21
C PRO A 23 3.07 1.54 -6.94
N MET A 24 2.13 0.82 -6.34
CA MET A 24 0.86 1.41 -5.94
C MET A 24 1.08 2.34 -4.76
N GLN A 25 0.16 3.28 -4.58
CA GLN A 25 0.19 4.26 -3.50
C GLN A 25 -0.88 3.95 -2.48
N ILE A 26 -0.65 4.37 -1.23
CA ILE A 26 -1.68 4.29 -0.20
C ILE A 26 -2.53 5.54 -0.28
N GLU A 27 -3.83 5.37 -0.48
CA GLU A 27 -4.78 6.49 -0.46
C GLU A 27 -6.02 6.10 0.33
N LYS A 28 -6.72 7.09 0.81
CA LYS A 28 -7.97 6.88 1.51
C LYS A 28 -9.10 6.71 0.53
N VAL A 29 -9.75 5.55 0.57
CA VAL A 29 -10.89 5.23 -0.28
C VAL A 29 -12.04 4.83 0.63
N ASP A 30 -13.14 5.58 0.58
CA ASP A 30 -14.31 5.34 1.43
C ASP A 30 -13.97 5.27 2.92
N GLY A 31 -13.06 6.13 3.36
CA GLY A 31 -12.67 6.22 4.76
C GLY A 31 -11.65 5.17 5.21
N GLN A 32 -11.16 4.34 4.30
CA GLN A 32 -10.17 3.31 4.60
C GLN A 32 -8.93 3.48 3.74
N ASP A 33 -7.77 3.19 4.32
CA ASP A 33 -6.53 3.20 3.56
C ASP A 33 -6.48 1.98 2.66
N GLN A 34 -6.20 2.21 1.37
CA GLN A 34 -6.07 1.14 0.39
C GLN A 34 -4.93 1.47 -0.58
N LEU A 35 -4.43 0.43 -1.24
CA LEU A 35 -3.46 0.63 -2.30
C LEU A 35 -4.18 0.94 -3.60
N VAL A 36 -3.78 2.02 -4.25
CA VAL A 36 -4.35 2.42 -5.54
C VAL A 36 -3.26 2.54 -6.58
N CYS A 37 -3.62 2.32 -7.85
CA CYS A 37 -2.69 2.50 -8.94
C CYS A 37 -2.27 3.96 -8.99
N TRP A 38 -1.01 4.20 -9.38
CA TRP A 38 -0.49 5.56 -9.49
C TRP A 38 -1.28 6.43 -10.46
N MET A 39 -2.03 5.81 -11.37
CA MET A 39 -2.90 6.52 -12.31
C MET A 39 -4.27 6.83 -11.72
N GLY A 40 -4.53 6.41 -10.48
CA GLY A 40 -5.78 6.69 -9.80
C GLY A 40 -6.55 5.42 -9.45
N ALA A 41 -7.54 5.56 -8.57
CA ALA A 41 -8.33 4.43 -8.10
C ALA A 41 -9.10 3.73 -9.21
N ASP A 42 -9.44 4.45 -10.27
CA ASP A 42 -10.16 3.88 -11.41
C ASP A 42 -9.33 2.86 -12.18
N CYS A 43 -8.01 2.96 -12.09
CA CYS A 43 -7.12 2.02 -12.78
C CYS A 43 -7.00 0.71 -12.01
N GLY A 44 -6.97 0.76 -10.70
CA GLY A 44 -6.89 -0.43 -9.88
C GLY A 44 -6.76 -0.12 -8.40
N ILE A 45 -7.37 -0.96 -7.58
CA ILE A 45 -7.32 -0.85 -6.13
C ILE A 45 -6.98 -2.23 -5.57
N ALA A 46 -6.16 -2.26 -4.53
CA ALA A 46 -5.83 -3.49 -3.82
C ALA A 46 -5.85 -3.25 -2.32
N GLU A 47 -6.13 -4.30 -1.56
CA GLU A 47 -6.06 -4.20 -0.11
C GLU A 47 -4.61 -4.10 0.34
N ILE A 48 -4.38 -3.34 1.41
CA ILE A 48 -3.06 -3.25 2.01
C ILE A 48 -2.72 -4.61 2.64
N PRO A 49 -1.53 -5.18 2.36
CA PRO A 49 -1.12 -6.43 2.99
C PRO A 49 -1.12 -6.32 4.50
N ARG A 50 -1.45 -7.40 5.15
CA ARG A 50 -1.42 -7.48 6.61
C ARG A 50 -0.17 -8.20 7.07
N HIS A 51 0.33 -7.78 8.22
CA HIS A 51 1.46 -8.43 8.86
C HIS A 51 1.27 -8.33 10.37
N CYS A 52 1.52 -9.42 11.08
CA CYS A 52 1.30 -9.50 12.52
C CYS A 52 -0.15 -9.13 12.92
N GLY A 53 -1.11 -9.51 12.07
CA GLY A 53 -2.53 -9.29 12.35
C GLY A 53 -3.05 -7.88 12.13
N ALA A 54 -2.24 -6.99 11.56
CA ALA A 54 -2.63 -5.61 11.31
C ALA A 54 -2.20 -5.15 9.92
N PRO A 55 -2.92 -4.20 9.29
CA PRO A 55 -2.51 -3.69 8.00
C PRO A 55 -1.16 -2.98 8.11
N MET A 56 -0.35 -3.14 7.08
CA MET A 56 0.93 -2.44 7.00
C MET A 56 0.69 -0.95 6.72
N ARG A 57 1.69 -0.14 7.00
CA ARG A 57 1.64 1.30 6.79
C ARG A 57 2.68 1.72 5.78
N ALA A 58 2.52 2.94 5.25
CA ALA A 58 3.54 3.49 4.40
C ALA A 58 4.84 3.66 5.21
N ALA A 59 5.93 3.14 4.67
CA ALA A 59 7.25 3.39 5.23
C ALA A 59 7.67 4.77 4.74
N ALA A 60 7.54 5.73 5.56
CA ALA A 60 7.65 7.14 5.24
C ALA A 60 8.88 7.51 4.43
#